data_973871f1f2fbe5ffab7ce4c38158c665
#
_entry.id   973871f1f2fbe5ffab7ce4c38158c665
#
_cell.length_a   1.000
_cell.length_b   1.000
_cell.length_c   1.000
_cell.angle_alpha   90.00
_cell.angle_beta   90.00
_cell.angle_gamma   90.00
#
_symmetry.space_group_name_H-M   'P 1'
#
loop_
_entity.id
_entity.type
_entity.pdbx_description
1 polymer ?
#
loop_
_entity_poly.entity_id
_entity_poly.type
_entity_poly.pdbx_seq_one_letter_code
_entity_poly.pdbx_strand_id
1 'polypeptide(L)'
;VIQLWHACGAFKKFGQRGTNLEIKTDLATHAQYNLVSVSGAEVRPIYADAFDVDLKKVKALGVPRTDEFFDKELIEHKREAIYKAYPELKGKFVIIYAPTFRDEGEGRSQFNPKIDFDRLSEKLLPNQQFIICPHPVMKNDIVPKKYDNIKVVRDFSTNDFMFVSDMLITDYSSVIFEYALLKKPIGFFCYDLAIYDRGFYLNYPDDLPGEVYENQEQLEEFLQDSENTKLTEKYDTFIKKYMSGCDGHSCERLAGLINSYVGRK
;
A
#
# COMPACT_ATOMS: atom_id res chain seq x y z
N VAL A 1 -24.18 9.66 5.65
CA VAL A 1 -22.94 8.91 5.91
C VAL A 1 -21.89 9.33 4.89
N ILE A 2 -20.65 9.60 5.36
CA ILE A 2 -19.48 9.87 4.51
C ILE A 2 -18.55 8.67 4.61
N GLN A 3 -18.20 8.08 3.47
CA GLN A 3 -17.27 6.96 3.39
C GLN A 3 -15.90 7.45 2.91
N LEU A 4 -14.86 7.22 3.71
CA LEU A 4 -13.47 7.58 3.38
C LEU A 4 -12.67 6.38 2.89
N TRP A 5 -13.21 5.17 3.10
CA TRP A 5 -12.57 3.89 2.83
C TRP A 5 -11.22 3.74 3.57
N HIS A 6 -10.63 2.53 3.46
CA HIS A 6 -9.37 2.17 4.16
C HIS A 6 -8.20 1.96 3.20
N ALA A 7 -8.40 2.17 1.89
CA ALA A 7 -7.37 1.98 0.87
C ALA A 7 -7.43 3.10 -0.17
N CYS A 8 -6.28 3.52 -0.67
CA CYS A 8 -6.19 4.39 -1.82
C CYS A 8 -6.27 3.60 -3.12
N GLY A 9 -6.53 4.28 -4.23
CA GLY A 9 -6.62 3.66 -5.55
C GLY A 9 -7.68 2.56 -5.62
N ALA A 10 -7.46 1.62 -6.53
CA ALA A 10 -8.27 0.41 -6.67
C ALA A 10 -7.42 -0.70 -7.26
N PHE A 11 -6.76 -1.48 -6.41
CA PHE A 11 -5.92 -2.60 -6.84
C PHE A 11 -6.77 -3.85 -7.09
N LYS A 12 -7.26 -4.44 -6.00
CA LYS A 12 -8.08 -5.68 -5.98
C LYS A 12 -9.55 -5.33 -6.10
N LYS A 13 -10.35 -6.26 -6.63
CA LYS A 13 -11.81 -6.17 -6.57
C LYS A 13 -12.31 -6.19 -5.13
N PHE A 14 -13.28 -5.34 -4.83
CA PHE A 14 -13.88 -5.17 -3.50
C PHE A 14 -15.36 -4.81 -3.62
N GLY A 15 -16.04 -4.69 -2.48
CA GLY A 15 -17.47 -4.39 -2.44
C GLY A 15 -18.28 -5.46 -3.17
N GLN A 16 -19.24 -5.07 -3.98
CA GLN A 16 -20.10 -6.01 -4.75
C GLN A 16 -19.35 -6.83 -5.79
N ARG A 17 -18.13 -6.45 -6.14
CA ARG A 17 -17.27 -7.14 -7.11
C ARG A 17 -16.22 -8.03 -6.46
N GLY A 18 -16.13 -8.02 -5.13
CA GLY A 18 -15.26 -8.93 -4.37
C GLY A 18 -15.71 -10.39 -4.48
N THR A 19 -14.75 -11.30 -4.34
CA THR A 19 -15.01 -12.76 -4.41
C THR A 19 -15.54 -13.34 -3.10
N ASN A 20 -15.34 -12.66 -1.96
CA ASN A 20 -15.75 -13.12 -0.65
C ASN A 20 -17.26 -12.91 -0.41
N LEU A 21 -17.95 -13.99 0.01
CA LEU A 21 -19.39 -13.97 0.35
C LEU A 21 -19.76 -12.94 1.43
N GLU A 22 -18.85 -12.66 2.37
CA GLU A 22 -19.06 -11.69 3.44
C GLU A 22 -19.25 -10.25 2.91
N ILE A 23 -18.68 -9.95 1.74
CA ILE A 23 -18.73 -8.63 1.12
C ILE A 23 -20.09 -8.36 0.45
N LYS A 24 -20.78 -9.40 0.01
CA LYS A 24 -22.10 -9.29 -0.65
C LYS A 24 -23.23 -8.87 0.29
N THR A 25 -23.05 -9.00 1.60
CA THR A 25 -24.08 -8.68 2.59
C THR A 25 -24.17 -7.18 2.92
N ASP A 26 -23.28 -6.35 2.41
CA ASP A 26 -23.13 -4.94 2.82
C ASP A 26 -23.89 -3.92 1.95
N LEU A 27 -24.77 -4.39 1.03
CA LEU A 27 -25.59 -3.50 0.18
C LEU A 27 -26.39 -2.47 0.99
N ALA A 28 -26.96 -2.90 2.12
CA ALA A 28 -27.75 -2.00 2.99
C ALA A 28 -26.87 -0.89 3.61
N THR A 29 -25.62 -1.19 3.91
CA THR A 29 -24.64 -0.22 4.42
C THR A 29 -24.22 0.75 3.33
N HIS A 30 -23.90 0.24 2.14
CA HIS A 30 -23.48 1.07 1.01
C HIS A 30 -24.59 2.03 0.54
N ALA A 31 -25.85 1.58 0.56
CA ALA A 31 -27.01 2.42 0.21
C ALA A 31 -27.11 3.70 1.07
N GLN A 32 -26.56 3.68 2.28
CA GLN A 32 -26.56 4.82 3.19
C GLN A 32 -25.51 5.89 2.88
N TYR A 33 -24.57 5.62 1.97
CA TYR A 33 -23.53 6.58 1.63
C TYR A 33 -24.11 7.80 0.91
N ASN A 34 -23.87 8.98 1.47
CA ASN A 34 -24.19 10.27 0.85
C ASN A 34 -23.00 10.83 0.07
N LEU A 35 -21.80 10.48 0.50
CA LEU A 35 -20.53 10.87 -0.09
C LEU A 35 -19.52 9.73 0.07
N VAL A 36 -18.77 9.45 -1.00
CA VAL A 36 -17.58 8.59 -0.98
C VAL A 36 -16.41 9.43 -1.47
N SER A 37 -15.38 9.61 -0.62
CA SER A 37 -14.14 10.28 -1.00
C SER A 37 -13.15 9.26 -1.54
N VAL A 38 -12.55 9.54 -2.70
CA VAL A 38 -11.58 8.67 -3.35
C VAL A 38 -10.31 9.41 -3.73
N SER A 39 -9.23 8.66 -3.94
CA SER A 39 -7.88 9.17 -4.17
C SER A 39 -7.67 9.87 -5.53
N GLY A 40 -8.49 9.59 -6.53
CA GLY A 40 -8.34 10.18 -7.87
C GLY A 40 -9.63 10.13 -8.70
N ALA A 41 -9.65 10.90 -9.78
CA ALA A 41 -10.82 10.98 -10.67
C ALA A 41 -11.12 9.66 -11.36
N GLU A 42 -10.07 8.94 -11.81
CA GLU A 42 -10.21 7.71 -12.60
C GLU A 42 -10.73 6.52 -11.75
N VAL A 43 -10.59 6.56 -10.43
CA VAL A 43 -11.12 5.49 -9.56
C VAL A 43 -12.58 5.72 -9.15
N ARG A 44 -13.18 6.88 -9.43
CA ARG A 44 -14.58 7.18 -9.10
C ARG A 44 -15.58 6.16 -9.66
N PRO A 45 -15.54 5.80 -10.97
CA PRO A 45 -16.44 4.79 -11.52
C PRO A 45 -16.30 3.43 -10.86
N ILE A 46 -15.07 3.05 -10.48
CA ILE A 46 -14.76 1.78 -9.80
C ILE A 46 -15.47 1.73 -8.45
N TYR A 47 -15.37 2.80 -7.66
CA TYR A 47 -16.01 2.86 -6.35
C TYR A 47 -17.53 2.96 -6.44
N ALA A 48 -18.06 3.65 -7.46
CA ALA A 48 -19.49 3.70 -7.72
C ALA A 48 -20.05 2.30 -8.02
N ASP A 49 -19.37 1.52 -8.87
CA ASP A 49 -19.72 0.14 -9.20
C ASP A 49 -19.52 -0.81 -8.00
N ALA A 50 -18.40 -0.69 -7.28
CA ALA A 50 -18.09 -1.55 -6.13
C ALA A 50 -19.07 -1.39 -4.97
N PHE A 51 -19.60 -0.20 -4.76
CA PHE A 51 -20.56 0.11 -3.68
C PHE A 51 -22.02 0.16 -4.15
N ASP A 52 -22.27 0.00 -5.43
CA ASP A 52 -23.60 0.15 -6.03
C ASP A 52 -24.25 1.50 -5.66
N VAL A 53 -23.51 2.60 -5.89
CA VAL A 53 -23.96 3.96 -5.61
C VAL A 53 -23.85 4.85 -6.82
N ASP A 54 -24.69 5.91 -6.88
CA ASP A 54 -24.62 6.91 -7.96
C ASP A 54 -23.21 7.55 -8.01
N LEU A 55 -22.62 7.61 -9.19
CA LEU A 55 -21.31 8.25 -9.44
C LEU A 55 -21.24 9.70 -8.90
N LYS A 56 -22.38 10.41 -8.84
CA LYS A 56 -22.47 11.76 -8.28
C LYS A 56 -22.09 11.83 -6.81
N LYS A 57 -22.27 10.71 -6.06
CA LYS A 57 -21.88 10.59 -4.66
C LYS A 57 -20.36 10.35 -4.47
N VAL A 58 -19.67 9.88 -5.51
CA VAL A 58 -18.24 9.59 -5.46
C VAL A 58 -17.45 10.81 -5.92
N LYS A 59 -16.62 11.36 -5.03
CA LYS A 59 -15.83 12.57 -5.27
C LYS A 59 -14.34 12.30 -5.11
N ALA A 60 -13.53 12.80 -6.03
CA ALA A 60 -12.08 12.73 -5.96
C ALA A 60 -11.52 13.85 -5.07
N LEU A 61 -11.83 13.80 -3.78
CA LEU A 61 -11.36 14.80 -2.80
C LEU A 61 -9.97 14.43 -2.22
N GLY A 62 -9.45 13.29 -2.60
CA GLY A 62 -8.30 12.66 -1.97
C GLY A 62 -8.70 11.81 -0.75
N VAL A 63 -7.71 11.22 -0.12
CA VAL A 63 -7.85 10.41 1.09
C VAL A 63 -7.13 11.12 2.23
N PRO A 64 -7.81 11.52 3.32
CA PRO A 64 -7.24 12.36 4.40
C PRO A 64 -5.88 11.91 4.92
N ARG A 65 -5.67 10.60 5.14
CA ARG A 65 -4.39 10.08 5.64
C ARG A 65 -3.21 10.30 4.70
N THR A 66 -3.46 10.59 3.40
CA THR A 66 -2.37 10.86 2.46
C THR A 66 -1.78 12.26 2.61
N ASP A 67 -2.45 13.16 3.33
CA ASP A 67 -1.94 14.51 3.58
C ASP A 67 -0.63 14.47 4.40
N GLU A 68 -0.43 13.41 5.22
CA GLU A 68 0.81 13.17 5.96
C GLU A 68 2.05 13.08 5.05
N PHE A 69 1.89 12.61 3.81
CA PHE A 69 3.00 12.47 2.86
C PHE A 69 3.52 13.82 2.32
N PHE A 70 2.80 14.90 2.61
CA PHE A 70 3.14 16.27 2.21
C PHE A 70 3.52 17.16 3.40
N ASP A 71 3.36 16.68 4.64
CA ASP A 71 3.73 17.38 5.87
C ASP A 71 5.19 17.05 6.26
N LYS A 72 6.11 17.95 5.92
CA LYS A 72 7.53 17.75 6.16
C LYS A 72 7.89 17.65 7.65
N GLU A 73 7.21 18.41 8.51
CA GLU A 73 7.47 18.38 9.95
C GLU A 73 7.03 17.06 10.56
N LEU A 74 5.84 16.59 10.19
CA LEU A 74 5.33 15.29 10.63
C LEU A 74 6.20 14.14 10.12
N ILE A 75 6.62 14.18 8.84
CA ILE A 75 7.52 13.18 8.26
C ILE A 75 8.81 13.11 9.06
N GLU A 76 9.45 14.24 9.35
CA GLU A 76 10.72 14.24 10.09
C GLU A 76 10.54 13.73 11.52
N HIS A 77 9.47 14.14 12.22
CA HIS A 77 9.16 13.61 13.54
C HIS A 77 8.97 12.08 13.54
N LYS A 78 8.27 11.52 12.53
CA LYS A 78 8.10 10.06 12.39
C LYS A 78 9.43 9.37 12.09
N ARG A 79 10.27 9.96 11.23
CA ARG A 79 11.63 9.45 10.93
C ARG A 79 12.50 9.39 12.18
N GLU A 80 12.51 10.47 12.98
CA GLU A 80 13.26 10.51 14.24
C GLU A 80 12.79 9.44 15.23
N ALA A 81 11.47 9.23 15.34
CA ALA A 81 10.90 8.19 16.20
C ALA A 81 11.36 6.78 15.78
N ILE A 82 11.36 6.50 14.47
CA ILE A 82 11.84 5.22 13.94
C ILE A 82 13.34 5.07 14.15
N TYR A 83 14.16 6.07 13.83
CA TYR A 83 15.61 6.01 14.05
C TYR A 83 16.02 5.95 15.52
N LYS A 84 15.16 6.43 16.43
CA LYS A 84 15.35 6.23 17.87
C LYS A 84 15.11 4.78 18.29
N ALA A 85 14.08 4.13 17.72
CA ALA A 85 13.77 2.73 18.00
C ALA A 85 14.73 1.75 17.28
N TYR A 86 15.17 2.13 16.07
CA TYR A 86 16.01 1.34 15.17
C TYR A 86 17.22 2.16 14.69
N PRO A 87 18.18 2.47 15.58
CA PRO A 87 19.32 3.35 15.26
C PRO A 87 20.24 2.79 14.16
N GLU A 88 20.25 1.48 13.96
CA GLU A 88 21.00 0.78 12.93
C GLU A 88 20.51 1.06 11.50
N LEU A 89 19.30 1.56 11.33
CA LEU A 89 18.77 1.94 10.01
C LEU A 89 19.33 3.27 9.52
N LYS A 90 19.92 4.08 10.41
CA LYS A 90 20.43 5.39 10.04
C LYS A 90 21.63 5.27 9.08
N GLY A 91 21.51 5.87 7.91
CA GLY A 91 22.54 5.80 6.85
C GLY A 91 22.57 4.48 6.08
N LYS A 92 21.57 3.62 6.26
CA LYS A 92 21.38 2.40 5.46
C LYS A 92 20.39 2.64 4.34
N PHE A 93 20.48 1.82 3.30
CA PHE A 93 19.45 1.69 2.27
C PHE A 93 18.35 0.75 2.80
N VAL A 94 17.21 1.32 3.12
CA VAL A 94 16.12 0.60 3.81
C VAL A 94 15.10 0.11 2.77
N ILE A 95 14.97 -1.20 2.68
CA ILE A 95 13.99 -1.88 1.83
C ILE A 95 12.86 -2.38 2.73
N ILE A 96 11.63 -1.91 2.51
CA ILE A 96 10.48 -2.45 3.23
C ILE A 96 9.78 -3.52 2.40
N TYR A 97 9.45 -4.64 3.02
CA TYR A 97 8.62 -5.70 2.44
C TYR A 97 7.26 -5.70 3.14
N ALA A 98 6.22 -5.37 2.40
CA ALA A 98 4.84 -5.27 2.88
C ALA A 98 3.94 -6.29 2.16
N PRO A 99 3.99 -7.58 2.53
CA PRO A 99 3.22 -8.62 1.86
C PRO A 99 1.74 -8.55 2.19
N THR A 100 0.89 -8.97 1.25
CA THR A 100 -0.52 -9.23 1.50
C THR A 100 -0.66 -10.59 2.21
N PHE A 101 -1.54 -10.68 3.18
CA PHE A 101 -1.91 -11.99 3.77
C PHE A 101 -2.66 -12.85 2.75
N ARG A 102 -2.61 -14.18 2.95
CA ARG A 102 -3.36 -15.14 2.13
C ARG A 102 -4.53 -15.68 2.94
N ASP A 103 -5.68 -15.83 2.28
CA ASP A 103 -6.89 -16.47 2.85
C ASP A 103 -6.79 -17.98 2.68
N GLU A 104 -5.94 -18.65 3.46
CA GLU A 104 -5.84 -20.09 3.50
C GLU A 104 -6.78 -20.66 4.59
N GLY A 105 -8.09 -20.73 4.31
CA GLY A 105 -9.09 -21.35 5.19
C GLY A 105 -9.19 -20.73 6.58
N GLU A 106 -9.31 -21.54 7.64
CA GLU A 106 -9.42 -21.07 9.03
C GLU A 106 -8.13 -20.44 9.59
N GLY A 107 -7.04 -20.44 8.83
CA GLY A 107 -5.70 -19.97 9.23
C GLY A 107 -5.31 -18.60 8.71
N ARG A 108 -6.23 -17.64 8.56
CA ARG A 108 -5.97 -16.24 8.09
C ARG A 108 -4.81 -15.52 8.76
N SER A 109 -4.29 -16.04 9.87
CA SER A 109 -3.21 -15.43 10.64
C SER A 109 -1.81 -15.90 10.24
N GLN A 110 -1.69 -16.90 9.37
CA GLN A 110 -0.39 -17.45 8.96
C GLN A 110 -0.01 -16.91 7.58
N PHE A 111 1.25 -16.53 7.45
CA PHE A 111 1.85 -16.12 6.19
C PHE A 111 3.23 -16.75 6.08
N ASN A 112 3.49 -17.43 5.00
CA ASN A 112 4.78 -18.00 4.66
C ASN A 112 5.23 -17.39 3.32
N PRO A 113 6.06 -16.34 3.34
CA PRO A 113 6.64 -15.83 2.11
C PRO A 113 7.52 -16.94 1.51
N LYS A 114 7.43 -17.17 0.23
CA LYS A 114 8.32 -18.11 -0.47
C LYS A 114 9.71 -17.52 -0.62
N ILE A 115 10.33 -17.17 0.51
CA ILE A 115 11.66 -16.56 0.61
C ILE A 115 12.54 -17.44 1.48
N ASP A 116 13.67 -17.85 0.95
CA ASP A 116 14.79 -18.37 1.69
C ASP A 116 15.55 -17.19 2.31
N PHE A 117 15.35 -16.96 3.60
CA PHE A 117 15.94 -15.83 4.31
C PHE A 117 17.44 -15.96 4.54
N ASP A 118 17.98 -17.19 4.59
CA ASP A 118 19.43 -17.40 4.69
C ASP A 118 20.10 -16.91 3.41
N ARG A 119 19.59 -17.35 2.27
CA ARG A 119 20.05 -16.92 0.95
C ARG A 119 19.85 -15.41 0.75
N LEU A 120 18.69 -14.88 1.09
CA LEU A 120 18.42 -13.44 0.99
C LEU A 120 19.41 -12.61 1.81
N SER A 121 19.65 -13.01 3.09
CA SER A 121 20.58 -12.31 3.97
C SER A 121 22.01 -12.25 3.41
N GLU A 122 22.46 -13.33 2.76
CA GLU A 122 23.77 -13.39 2.11
C GLU A 122 23.86 -12.53 0.83
N LYS A 123 22.74 -12.33 0.14
CA LYS A 123 22.65 -11.58 -1.11
C LYS A 123 22.47 -10.08 -0.93
N LEU A 124 21.91 -9.63 0.19
CA LEU A 124 21.78 -8.21 0.49
C LEU A 124 23.15 -7.52 0.56
N LEU A 125 23.24 -6.31 0.01
CA LEU A 125 24.45 -5.50 0.08
C LEU A 125 24.74 -5.07 1.54
N PRO A 126 25.99 -4.79 1.91
CA PRO A 126 26.37 -4.47 3.32
C PRO A 126 25.68 -3.23 3.89
N ASN A 127 25.24 -2.32 3.05
CA ASN A 127 24.50 -1.12 3.45
C ASN A 127 22.98 -1.28 3.40
N GLN A 128 22.45 -2.43 2.95
CA GLN A 128 21.02 -2.69 2.87
C GLN A 128 20.44 -3.26 4.17
N GLN A 129 19.22 -2.86 4.49
CA GLN A 129 18.39 -3.43 5.55
C GLN A 129 17.03 -3.81 4.98
N PHE A 130 16.63 -5.07 5.13
CA PHE A 130 15.37 -5.61 4.66
C PHE A 130 14.38 -5.69 5.82
N ILE A 131 13.38 -4.81 5.81
CA ILE A 131 12.42 -4.64 6.90
C ILE A 131 11.07 -5.21 6.49
N ILE A 132 10.65 -6.25 7.16
CA ILE A 132 9.34 -6.87 6.91
C ILE A 132 8.31 -6.17 7.78
N CYS A 133 7.30 -5.58 7.12
CA CYS A 133 6.15 -4.91 7.72
C CYS A 133 4.90 -5.79 7.49
N PRO A 134 4.65 -6.81 8.32
CA PRO A 134 3.54 -7.73 8.09
C PRO A 134 2.20 -7.04 8.33
N HIS A 135 1.18 -7.48 7.60
CA HIS A 135 -0.19 -7.05 7.90
C HIS A 135 -0.57 -7.41 9.35
N PRO A 136 -1.29 -6.56 10.09
CA PRO A 136 -1.62 -6.81 11.51
C PRO A 136 -2.34 -8.14 11.81
N VAL A 137 -2.99 -8.73 10.81
CA VAL A 137 -3.62 -10.06 10.90
C VAL A 137 -2.60 -11.19 10.97
N MET A 138 -1.39 -10.99 10.42
CA MET A 138 -0.31 -12.00 10.42
C MET A 138 0.37 -12.04 11.78
N LYS A 139 0.11 -13.09 12.57
CA LYS A 139 0.63 -13.24 13.94
C LYS A 139 1.77 -14.23 14.08
N ASN A 140 1.99 -15.07 13.05
CA ASN A 140 3.05 -16.06 13.06
C ASN A 140 4.45 -15.45 12.92
N ASP A 141 5.46 -16.20 13.33
CA ASP A 141 6.86 -15.87 13.03
C ASP A 141 7.11 -16.08 11.54
N ILE A 142 7.48 -15.00 10.87
CA ILE A 142 7.72 -14.98 9.41
C ILE A 142 9.15 -15.38 9.10
N VAL A 143 10.07 -14.97 9.97
CA VAL A 143 11.52 -15.18 9.82
C VAL A 143 12.00 -16.25 10.80
N PRO A 144 12.70 -17.31 10.34
CA PRO A 144 13.01 -18.48 11.18
C PRO A 144 14.05 -18.23 12.27
N LYS A 145 14.87 -17.20 12.12
CA LYS A 145 15.93 -16.83 13.09
C LYS A 145 16.25 -15.33 13.01
N LYS A 146 17.15 -14.84 13.87
CA LYS A 146 17.65 -13.46 13.78
C LYS A 146 18.71 -13.31 12.69
N TYR A 147 18.62 -12.21 11.96
CA TYR A 147 19.61 -11.75 10.99
C TYR A 147 20.01 -10.30 11.33
N ASP A 148 21.21 -9.90 10.95
CA ASP A 148 21.68 -8.52 11.18
C ASP A 148 21.07 -7.53 10.19
N ASN A 149 20.72 -8.02 8.98
CA ASN A 149 20.21 -7.21 7.86
C ASN A 149 18.76 -7.49 7.49
N ILE A 150 18.04 -8.36 8.22
CA ILE A 150 16.61 -8.65 8.03
C ILE A 150 15.90 -8.54 9.37
N LYS A 151 14.81 -7.75 9.43
CA LYS A 151 13.99 -7.57 10.63
C LYS A 151 12.51 -7.62 10.34
N VAL A 152 11.74 -8.13 11.30
CA VAL A 152 10.27 -8.02 11.31
C VAL A 152 9.88 -6.94 12.29
N VAL A 153 9.13 -5.95 11.85
CA VAL A 153 8.69 -4.83 12.69
C VAL A 153 7.16 -4.84 12.82
N ARG A 154 6.68 -4.56 14.06
CA ARG A 154 5.25 -4.58 14.40
C ARG A 154 4.84 -3.41 15.30
N ASP A 155 5.78 -2.62 15.76
CA ASP A 155 5.62 -1.50 16.69
C ASP A 155 5.32 -0.16 16.00
N PHE A 156 5.54 -0.11 14.69
CA PHE A 156 5.15 1.01 13.82
C PHE A 156 4.28 0.51 12.66
N SER A 157 3.50 1.40 12.08
CA SER A 157 2.71 1.06 10.89
C SER A 157 3.61 0.97 9.65
N THR A 158 3.14 0.24 8.63
CA THR A 158 3.81 0.21 7.31
C THR A 158 3.97 1.63 6.75
N ASN A 159 2.95 2.50 6.92
CA ASN A 159 3.01 3.87 6.44
C ASN A 159 4.09 4.70 7.15
N ASP A 160 4.33 4.48 8.44
CA ASP A 160 5.43 5.16 9.14
C ASP A 160 6.78 4.74 8.59
N PHE A 161 6.98 3.43 8.35
CA PHE A 161 8.22 2.90 7.76
C PHE A 161 8.46 3.39 6.33
N MET A 162 7.41 3.75 5.56
CA MET A 162 7.58 4.35 4.22
C MET A 162 8.45 5.61 4.26
N PHE A 163 8.40 6.39 5.34
CA PHE A 163 9.16 7.64 5.45
C PHE A 163 10.66 7.42 5.64
N VAL A 164 11.10 6.27 6.16
CA VAL A 164 12.53 5.94 6.32
C VAL A 164 13.03 4.99 5.24
N SER A 165 12.15 4.38 4.43
CA SER A 165 12.54 3.44 3.40
C SER A 165 13.02 4.14 2.13
N ASP A 166 13.85 3.44 1.37
CA ASP A 166 14.34 3.84 0.05
C ASP A 166 13.65 3.04 -1.05
N MET A 167 13.09 1.86 -0.73
CA MET A 167 12.41 0.98 -1.66
C MET A 167 11.27 0.22 -0.97
N LEU A 168 10.20 -0.04 -1.71
CA LEU A 168 9.10 -0.93 -1.32
C LEU A 168 9.14 -2.22 -2.15
N ILE A 169 9.12 -3.36 -1.47
CA ILE A 169 8.74 -4.65 -2.05
C ILE A 169 7.36 -5.02 -1.53
N THR A 170 6.48 -5.39 -2.42
CA THR A 170 5.11 -5.81 -2.07
C THR A 170 4.59 -6.80 -3.12
N ASP A 171 3.31 -7.16 -3.02
CA ASP A 171 2.64 -8.02 -3.97
C ASP A 171 1.33 -7.37 -4.47
N TYR A 172 0.17 -7.78 -3.96
CA TYR A 172 -1.15 -7.29 -4.36
C TYR A 172 -1.71 -6.25 -3.38
N SER A 173 -0.87 -5.44 -2.77
CA SER A 173 -1.25 -4.52 -1.71
C SER A 173 -1.55 -3.11 -2.22
N SER A 174 -2.59 -2.49 -1.65
CA SER A 174 -2.91 -1.09 -1.92
C SER A 174 -1.89 -0.08 -1.37
N VAL A 175 -0.92 -0.51 -0.58
CA VAL A 175 0.17 0.36 -0.07
C VAL A 175 0.98 1.02 -1.19
N ILE A 176 0.94 0.45 -2.40
CA ILE A 176 1.62 1.01 -3.58
C ILE A 176 1.13 2.42 -3.92
N PHE A 177 -0.14 2.71 -3.67
CA PHE A 177 -0.72 4.01 -4.00
C PHE A 177 -0.14 5.11 -3.11
N GLU A 178 -0.07 4.88 -1.81
CA GLU A 178 0.56 5.81 -0.87
C GLU A 178 2.06 5.90 -1.12
N TYR A 179 2.74 4.76 -1.30
CA TYR A 179 4.18 4.75 -1.52
C TYR A 179 4.59 5.48 -2.80
N ALA A 180 3.78 5.39 -3.86
CA ALA A 180 4.05 6.11 -5.11
C ALA A 180 4.13 7.64 -4.93
N LEU A 181 3.43 8.22 -3.92
CA LEU A 181 3.51 9.66 -3.61
C LEU A 181 4.92 10.07 -3.18
N LEU A 182 5.71 9.15 -2.60
CA LEU A 182 7.11 9.38 -2.23
C LEU A 182 8.06 9.39 -3.42
N LYS A 183 7.61 8.95 -4.60
CA LYS A 183 8.44 8.81 -5.80
C LYS A 183 9.71 8.00 -5.52
N LYS A 184 9.54 6.83 -4.92
CA LYS A 184 10.60 5.85 -4.61
C LYS A 184 10.30 4.53 -5.31
N PRO A 185 11.31 3.69 -5.63
CA PRO A 185 11.14 2.44 -6.34
C PRO A 185 10.19 1.46 -5.64
N ILE A 186 9.38 0.76 -6.44
CA ILE A 186 8.50 -0.34 -6.00
C ILE A 186 8.84 -1.57 -6.83
N GLY A 187 9.09 -2.70 -6.17
CA GLY A 187 9.17 -4.02 -6.79
C GLY A 187 7.99 -4.89 -6.37
N PHE A 188 7.48 -5.69 -7.28
CA PHE A 188 6.32 -6.56 -7.05
C PHE A 188 6.74 -8.02 -6.99
N PHE A 189 6.81 -8.60 -5.79
CA PHE A 189 7.15 -10.02 -5.59
C PHE A 189 5.88 -10.88 -5.61
N CYS A 190 5.52 -11.37 -6.79
CA CYS A 190 4.24 -12.02 -7.09
C CYS A 190 4.41 -13.50 -7.46
N TYR A 191 5.01 -14.29 -6.57
CA TYR A 191 5.35 -15.72 -6.79
C TYR A 191 4.14 -16.65 -6.94
N ASP A 192 2.94 -16.18 -6.62
CA ASP A 192 1.71 -16.98 -6.59
C ASP A 192 0.59 -16.40 -7.47
N LEU A 193 0.93 -15.56 -8.44
CA LEU A 193 -0.05 -14.89 -9.31
C LEU A 193 -1.02 -15.89 -9.99
N ALA A 194 -0.52 -17.05 -10.41
CA ALA A 194 -1.33 -18.05 -11.11
C ALA A 194 -2.48 -18.64 -10.26
N ILE A 195 -2.38 -18.55 -8.93
CA ILE A 195 -3.39 -19.06 -7.99
C ILE A 195 -4.09 -17.95 -7.21
N TYR A 196 -3.73 -16.68 -7.47
CA TYR A 196 -4.33 -15.54 -6.79
C TYR A 196 -5.70 -15.20 -7.39
N ASP A 197 -6.77 -15.46 -6.65
CA ASP A 197 -8.15 -15.51 -7.13
C ASP A 197 -8.98 -14.23 -6.98
N ARG A 198 -8.43 -13.18 -6.32
CA ARG A 198 -9.22 -11.98 -5.97
C ARG A 198 -9.56 -11.06 -7.13
N GLY A 199 -8.94 -11.22 -8.28
CA GLY A 199 -9.11 -10.34 -9.44
C GLY A 199 -8.70 -8.88 -9.17
N PHE A 200 -8.41 -8.15 -10.22
CA PHE A 200 -7.91 -6.78 -10.16
C PHE A 200 -8.84 -5.80 -10.85
N TYR A 201 -8.85 -4.56 -10.38
CA TYR A 201 -9.45 -3.41 -11.06
C TYR A 201 -8.43 -2.72 -11.98
N LEU A 202 -7.16 -2.67 -11.56
CA LEU A 202 -6.11 -2.15 -12.44
C LEU A 202 -5.77 -3.18 -13.54
N ASN A 203 -5.26 -2.70 -14.68
CA ASN A 203 -4.78 -3.55 -15.76
C ASN A 203 -3.41 -4.13 -15.35
N TYR A 204 -3.45 -5.34 -14.77
CA TYR A 204 -2.26 -6.02 -14.27
C TYR A 204 -1.56 -6.79 -15.41
N PRO A 205 -0.22 -6.71 -15.55
CA PRO A 205 0.71 -5.88 -14.77
C PRO A 205 0.96 -4.48 -15.35
N ASP A 206 0.34 -4.11 -16.48
CA ASP A 206 0.71 -2.94 -17.29
C ASP A 206 0.57 -1.61 -16.56
N ASP A 207 -0.43 -1.51 -15.67
CA ASP A 207 -0.64 -0.30 -14.85
C ASP A 207 0.32 -0.18 -13.65
N LEU A 208 1.11 -1.22 -13.35
CA LEU A 208 2.02 -1.16 -12.19
C LEU A 208 3.16 -0.18 -12.44
N PRO A 209 3.54 0.63 -11.41
CA PRO A 209 4.63 1.59 -11.56
C PRO A 209 6.02 0.96 -11.51
N GLY A 210 6.14 -0.30 -11.09
CA GLY A 210 7.39 -1.06 -10.99
C GLY A 210 7.29 -2.42 -11.66
N GLU A 211 8.39 -3.17 -11.61
CA GLU A 211 8.51 -4.47 -12.25
C GLU A 211 8.00 -5.61 -11.35
N VAL A 212 7.55 -6.71 -12.00
CA VAL A 212 7.06 -7.92 -11.33
C VAL A 212 8.15 -8.99 -11.31
N TYR A 213 8.35 -9.59 -10.15
CA TYR A 213 9.30 -10.68 -9.89
C TYR A 213 8.51 -11.90 -9.41
N GLU A 214 8.65 -13.01 -10.14
CA GLU A 214 7.86 -14.23 -9.90
C GLU A 214 8.60 -15.25 -9.01
N ASN A 215 9.88 -15.03 -8.79
CA ASN A 215 10.71 -15.90 -7.97
C ASN A 215 11.79 -15.10 -7.22
N GLN A 216 12.42 -15.78 -6.23
CA GLN A 216 13.40 -15.14 -5.35
C GLN A 216 14.66 -14.70 -6.10
N GLU A 217 15.10 -15.42 -7.14
CA GLU A 217 16.30 -15.09 -7.90
C GLU A 217 16.16 -13.72 -8.58
N GLN A 218 15.03 -13.50 -9.26
CA GLN A 218 14.69 -12.21 -9.87
C GLN A 218 14.61 -11.09 -8.84
N LEU A 219 14.00 -11.37 -7.67
CA LEU A 219 13.94 -10.41 -6.58
C LEU A 219 15.34 -10.03 -6.08
N GLU A 220 16.22 -11.00 -5.87
CA GLU A 220 17.59 -10.77 -5.38
C GLU A 220 18.41 -9.97 -6.40
N GLU A 221 18.32 -10.26 -7.70
CA GLU A 221 18.95 -9.48 -8.76
C GLU A 221 18.48 -8.01 -8.72
N PHE A 222 17.18 -7.77 -8.58
CA PHE A 222 16.64 -6.43 -8.44
C PHE A 222 17.18 -5.71 -7.18
N LEU A 223 17.25 -6.41 -6.04
CA LEU A 223 17.74 -5.82 -4.78
C LEU A 223 19.24 -5.46 -4.89
N GLN A 224 20.03 -6.18 -5.64
CA GLN A 224 21.46 -5.87 -5.86
C GLN A 224 21.67 -4.62 -6.73
N ASP A 225 20.75 -4.31 -7.65
CA ASP A 225 20.80 -3.08 -8.47
C ASP A 225 19.88 -1.95 -7.97
N SER A 226 19.32 -2.11 -6.77
CA SER A 226 18.27 -1.25 -6.26
C SER A 226 18.65 0.23 -6.13
N GLU A 227 19.91 0.53 -5.81
CA GLU A 227 20.39 1.91 -5.66
C GLU A 227 20.46 2.66 -7.01
N ASN A 228 20.55 1.94 -8.12
CA ASN A 228 20.56 2.48 -9.48
C ASN A 228 19.17 2.54 -10.11
N THR A 229 18.15 2.01 -9.44
CA THR A 229 16.79 1.94 -9.99
C THR A 229 16.24 3.34 -10.23
N LYS A 230 15.96 3.65 -11.48
CA LYS A 230 15.36 4.92 -11.90
C LYS A 230 13.85 4.77 -12.03
N LEU A 231 13.13 5.78 -11.55
CA LEU A 231 11.70 5.86 -11.80
C LEU A 231 11.43 6.09 -13.29
N THR A 232 10.46 5.35 -13.82
CA THR A 232 10.02 5.50 -15.20
C THR A 232 8.85 6.48 -15.30
N GLU A 233 8.50 6.92 -16.50
CA GLU A 233 7.29 7.72 -16.76
C GLU A 233 5.99 7.04 -16.30
N LYS A 234 6.02 5.71 -16.11
CA LYS A 234 4.91 4.94 -15.53
C LYS A 234 4.50 5.46 -14.14
N TYR A 235 5.46 5.96 -13.31
CA TYR A 235 5.16 6.51 -11.99
C TYR A 235 4.26 7.75 -12.05
N ASP A 236 4.60 8.72 -12.87
CA ASP A 236 3.80 9.94 -13.00
C ASP A 236 2.42 9.63 -13.60
N THR A 237 2.35 8.71 -14.55
CA THR A 237 1.11 8.20 -15.12
C THR A 237 0.25 7.51 -14.06
N PHE A 238 0.86 6.65 -13.23
CA PHE A 238 0.19 5.95 -12.14
C PHE A 238 -0.37 6.91 -11.09
N ILE A 239 0.45 7.87 -10.62
CA ILE A 239 0.03 8.89 -9.65
C ILE A 239 -1.12 9.73 -10.23
N LYS A 240 -1.00 10.19 -11.45
CA LYS A 240 -2.04 10.97 -12.13
C LYS A 240 -3.35 10.19 -12.26
N LYS A 241 -3.27 8.92 -12.60
CA LYS A 241 -4.45 8.05 -12.79
C LYS A 241 -5.14 7.75 -11.47
N TYR A 242 -4.39 7.32 -10.46
CA TYR A 242 -4.96 6.75 -9.24
C TYR A 242 -4.97 7.68 -8.03
N MET A 243 -4.09 8.68 -7.99
CA MET A 243 -3.85 9.50 -6.80
C MET A 243 -3.99 11.00 -7.05
N SER A 244 -4.63 11.41 -8.15
CA SER A 244 -4.73 12.82 -8.57
C SER A 244 -5.44 13.75 -7.57
N GLY A 245 -6.19 13.21 -6.62
CA GLY A 245 -6.82 13.98 -5.54
C GLY A 245 -5.98 14.05 -4.24
N CYS A 246 -4.83 13.34 -4.18
CA CYS A 246 -3.98 13.27 -3.00
C CYS A 246 -2.77 14.21 -3.18
N ASP A 247 -2.92 15.45 -2.75
CA ASP A 247 -1.96 16.55 -2.94
C ASP A 247 -1.64 17.31 -1.64
N GLY A 248 -1.98 16.73 -0.48
CA GLY A 248 -1.78 17.33 0.83
C GLY A 248 -2.94 18.19 1.34
N HIS A 249 -4.05 18.28 0.59
CA HIS A 249 -5.20 19.12 0.93
C HIS A 249 -6.53 18.31 1.01
N SER A 250 -6.45 17.00 1.19
CA SER A 250 -7.63 16.13 1.26
C SER A 250 -8.50 16.45 2.48
N CYS A 251 -7.89 16.67 3.63
CA CYS A 251 -8.58 17.07 4.86
C CYS A 251 -9.31 18.41 4.71
N GLU A 252 -8.66 19.40 4.11
CA GLU A 252 -9.23 20.73 3.89
C GLU A 252 -10.46 20.66 2.98
N ARG A 253 -10.35 19.97 1.83
CA ARG A 253 -11.47 19.80 0.90
C ARG A 253 -12.65 19.08 1.53
N LEU A 254 -12.38 18.01 2.31
CA LEU A 254 -13.42 17.25 2.98
C LEU A 254 -14.09 18.08 4.07
N ALA A 255 -13.33 18.80 4.92
CA ALA A 255 -13.85 19.69 5.94
C ALA A 255 -14.71 20.81 5.35
N GLY A 256 -14.23 21.44 4.27
CA GLY A 256 -14.99 22.46 3.54
C GLY A 256 -16.33 21.94 3.03
N LEU A 257 -16.34 20.71 2.48
CA LEU A 257 -17.57 20.09 2.01
C LEU A 257 -18.53 19.77 3.16
N ILE A 258 -18.04 19.22 4.28
CA ILE A 258 -18.83 18.93 5.48
C ILE A 258 -19.48 20.23 6.00
N ASN A 259 -18.70 21.31 6.15
CA ASN A 259 -19.19 22.60 6.60
C ASN A 259 -20.28 23.16 5.69
N SER A 260 -20.18 22.94 4.37
CA SER A 260 -21.21 23.36 3.42
C SER A 260 -22.54 22.62 3.61
N TYR A 261 -22.52 21.39 4.13
CA TYR A 261 -23.76 20.65 4.47
C TYR A 261 -24.35 21.08 5.81
N VAL A 262 -23.50 21.38 6.80
CA VAL A 262 -23.94 21.79 8.13
C VAL A 262 -24.44 23.24 8.14
N GLY A 263 -23.81 24.12 7.40
CA GLY A 263 -24.16 25.54 7.30
C GLY A 263 -25.45 25.83 6.51
N ARG A 264 -26.07 24.81 5.88
CA ARG A 264 -27.35 24.92 5.18
C ARG A 264 -28.59 24.63 6.05
N LYS A 265 -28.39 24.45 7.35
CA LYS A 265 -29.47 24.40 8.36
C LYS A 265 -29.62 25.77 8.98
#